data_08821b17a650ee0f04fae1a23486b390
#
_entry.id   08821b17a650ee0f04fae1a23486b390
#
_cell.length_a   1.000
_cell.length_b   1.000
_cell.length_c   1.000
_cell.angle_alpha   90.00
_cell.angle_beta   90.00
_cell.angle_gamma   90.00
#
_symmetry.space_group_name_H-M   'P 1'
#
loop_
_entity.id
_entity.type
_entity.pdbx_description
1 polymer ?
#
loop_
_entity_poly.entity_id
_entity_poly.type
_entity_poly.pdbx_seq_one_letter_code
_entity_poly.pdbx_strand_id
1 'polypeptide(L)'
;KTKEGYLRGKVIASRAGVFEYLNFDGTVRRELRHPDEVFKTDSLDTMKMIPVTDDHPAEFVDSKNAAQLQVGYTGENCDTDGDNIITTITVTHQDVIDKILSGKKVELSLGYEVTLVKKSGNYDNEDYDYIQTNIVYNHLAVVDKGRAGRNARFRFDNAAELKTINNKEKV
;
A
#
# COMPACT_ATOMS: atom_id res chain seq x y z
N LYS A 1 1.90 -17.05 -9.61
CA LYS A 1 2.18 -17.79 -8.36
C LYS A 1 3.56 -18.42 -8.41
N THR A 2 4.21 -18.58 -7.27
CA THR A 2 5.43 -19.38 -7.13
C THR A 2 5.09 -20.87 -7.15
N LYS A 3 6.12 -21.75 -7.16
CA LYS A 3 5.94 -23.22 -7.10
C LYS A 3 5.23 -23.64 -5.80
N GLU A 4 5.48 -22.93 -4.71
CA GLU A 4 4.87 -23.17 -3.38
C GLU A 4 3.44 -22.60 -3.26
N GLY A 5 2.94 -21.91 -4.30
CA GLY A 5 1.62 -21.32 -4.35
C GLY A 5 1.54 -19.88 -3.86
N TYR A 6 2.64 -19.24 -3.45
CA TYR A 6 2.66 -17.84 -3.02
C TYR A 6 2.33 -16.90 -4.19
N LEU A 7 1.67 -15.79 -3.88
CA LEU A 7 1.42 -14.74 -4.85
C LEU A 7 2.54 -13.70 -4.76
N ARG A 8 3.30 -13.52 -5.84
CA ARG A 8 4.40 -12.54 -5.92
C ARG A 8 4.22 -11.67 -7.15
N GLY A 9 4.46 -10.39 -7.00
CA GLY A 9 4.40 -9.46 -8.13
C GLY A 9 4.81 -8.05 -7.76
N LYS A 10 5.05 -7.23 -8.80
CA LYS A 10 5.22 -5.79 -8.65
C LYS A 10 3.89 -5.13 -8.37
N VAL A 11 3.89 -4.15 -7.49
CA VAL A 11 2.72 -3.39 -7.08
C VAL A 11 3.03 -1.90 -7.02
N ILE A 12 2.01 -1.08 -7.24
CA ILE A 12 2.02 0.31 -6.79
C ILE A 12 1.55 0.29 -5.34
N ALA A 13 2.44 0.60 -4.42
CA ALA A 13 2.13 0.58 -2.99
C ALA A 13 1.45 1.86 -2.53
N SER A 14 1.81 3.00 -3.11
CA SER A 14 1.24 4.32 -2.82
C SER A 14 1.68 5.34 -3.88
N ARG A 15 1.33 6.61 -3.64
CA ARG A 15 1.71 7.73 -4.49
C ARG A 15 1.93 9.01 -3.70
N ALA A 16 2.60 10.00 -4.30
CA ALA A 16 2.57 11.39 -3.89
C ALA A 16 1.20 12.03 -4.21
N GLY A 17 0.92 13.20 -3.65
CA GLY A 17 -0.30 13.95 -3.88
C GLY A 17 -1.03 14.34 -2.60
N VAL A 18 -2.23 14.89 -2.74
CA VAL A 18 -3.08 15.30 -1.63
C VAL A 18 -4.02 14.15 -1.25
N PHE A 19 -4.17 13.92 0.06
CA PHE A 19 -5.04 12.89 0.62
C PHE A 19 -5.95 13.45 1.70
N GLU A 20 -7.19 12.98 1.73
CA GLU A 20 -8.18 13.37 2.73
C GLU A 20 -8.15 12.41 3.92
N TYR A 21 -8.23 13.01 5.11
CA TYR A 21 -8.31 12.30 6.40
C TYR A 21 -9.47 12.87 7.21
N LEU A 22 -10.22 11.98 7.86
CA LEU A 22 -11.25 12.38 8.81
C LEU A 22 -10.63 12.68 10.17
N ASN A 23 -11.00 13.83 10.73
CA ASN A 23 -10.76 14.15 12.12
C ASN A 23 -11.80 13.48 13.03
N PHE A 24 -11.52 13.41 14.33
CA PHE A 24 -12.46 12.86 15.32
C PHE A 24 -13.80 13.59 15.39
N ASP A 25 -13.83 14.88 15.04
CA ASP A 25 -15.04 15.72 14.98
C ASP A 25 -15.83 15.58 13.66
N GLY A 26 -15.39 14.70 12.75
CA GLY A 26 -16.00 14.45 11.45
C GLY A 26 -15.61 15.46 10.37
N THR A 27 -14.78 16.46 10.67
CA THR A 27 -14.22 17.35 9.65
C THR A 27 -13.15 16.66 8.83
N VAL A 28 -12.97 17.09 7.59
CA VAL A 28 -11.93 16.58 6.70
C VAL A 28 -10.72 17.51 6.76
N ARG A 29 -9.53 16.94 6.92
CA ARG A 29 -8.27 17.62 6.69
C ARG A 29 -7.58 17.01 5.46
N ARG A 30 -6.90 17.86 4.71
CA ARG A 30 -6.14 17.45 3.53
C ARG A 30 -4.66 17.52 3.83
N GLU A 31 -3.97 16.44 3.57
CA GLU A 31 -2.55 16.30 3.84
C GLU A 31 -1.80 16.08 2.53
N LEU A 32 -0.80 16.93 2.27
CA LEU A 32 0.10 16.79 1.12
C LEU A 32 1.20 15.79 1.44
N ARG A 33 1.30 14.77 0.64
CA ARG A 33 2.45 13.89 0.49
C ARG A 33 3.31 14.42 -0.65
N HIS A 34 4.16 15.40 -0.33
CA HIS A 34 5.01 16.03 -1.36
C HIS A 34 6.06 15.03 -1.88
N PRO A 35 6.37 15.00 -3.20
CA PRO A 35 7.38 14.11 -3.76
C PRO A 35 8.72 14.14 -3.03
N ASP A 36 9.19 15.32 -2.62
CA ASP A 36 10.46 15.49 -1.89
C ASP A 36 10.49 14.76 -0.54
N GLU A 37 9.35 14.53 0.08
CA GLU A 37 9.24 13.76 1.33
C GLU A 37 8.98 12.28 1.05
N VAL A 38 8.07 11.99 0.12
CA VAL A 38 7.66 10.62 -0.21
C VAL A 38 8.80 9.83 -0.83
N PHE A 39 9.60 10.47 -1.68
CA PHE A 39 10.69 9.82 -2.43
C PHE A 39 12.07 10.00 -1.77
N LYS A 40 12.12 10.55 -0.56
CA LYS A 40 13.36 10.54 0.23
C LYS A 40 13.87 9.11 0.37
N THR A 41 15.17 8.92 0.17
CA THR A 41 15.83 7.63 0.35
C THR A 41 15.53 7.04 1.73
N ASP A 42 15.65 7.85 2.79
CA ASP A 42 15.38 7.42 4.16
C ASP A 42 13.95 6.91 4.35
N SER A 43 12.94 7.56 3.72
CA SER A 43 11.55 7.09 3.77
C SER A 43 11.35 5.80 2.96
N LEU A 44 11.86 5.75 1.73
CA LEU A 44 11.75 4.57 0.86
C LEU A 44 12.46 3.35 1.47
N ASP A 45 13.59 3.56 2.16
CA ASP A 45 14.31 2.49 2.84
C ASP A 45 13.48 1.83 3.94
N THR A 46 12.61 2.60 4.62
CA THR A 46 11.71 2.03 5.65
C THR A 46 10.62 1.13 5.06
N MET A 47 10.37 1.19 3.75
CA MET A 47 9.37 0.35 3.08
C MET A 47 9.92 -1.02 2.66
N LYS A 48 11.23 -1.22 2.75
CA LYS A 48 11.88 -2.48 2.37
C LYS A 48 11.61 -3.57 3.40
N MET A 49 11.20 -4.74 2.94
CA MET A 49 11.01 -5.94 3.77
C MET A 49 10.00 -5.77 4.92
N ILE A 50 9.04 -4.83 4.81
CA ILE A 50 8.00 -4.67 5.83
C ILE A 50 6.90 -5.71 5.68
N PRO A 51 6.15 -5.99 6.77
CA PRO A 51 5.01 -6.90 6.74
C PRO A 51 3.92 -6.46 5.78
N VAL A 52 3.33 -7.44 5.08
CA VAL A 52 2.02 -7.29 4.42
C VAL A 52 0.96 -7.85 5.36
N THR A 53 -0.16 -7.13 5.51
CA THR A 53 -1.27 -7.50 6.41
C THR A 53 -2.59 -7.64 5.65
N ASP A 54 -3.54 -8.40 6.20
CA ASP A 54 -4.93 -8.46 5.74
C ASP A 54 -5.74 -7.40 6.52
N ASP A 55 -6.03 -6.28 5.88
CA ASP A 55 -6.47 -5.02 6.48
C ASP A 55 -5.42 -4.32 7.36
N HIS A 56 -5.71 -3.06 7.72
CA HIS A 56 -4.91 -2.34 8.70
C HIS A 56 -5.15 -2.93 10.10
N PRO A 57 -4.10 -3.37 10.79
CA PRO A 57 -4.25 -3.80 12.19
C PRO A 57 -4.54 -2.61 13.10
N ALA A 58 -5.12 -2.88 14.28
CA ALA A 58 -5.43 -1.85 15.27
C ALA A 58 -4.17 -1.17 15.84
N GLU A 59 -3.06 -1.90 15.87
CA GLU A 59 -1.75 -1.44 16.32
C GLU A 59 -0.72 -1.66 15.21
N PHE A 60 0.37 -0.90 15.23
CA PHE A 60 1.47 -1.14 14.31
C PHE A 60 2.06 -2.54 14.47
N VAL A 61 2.52 -3.09 13.35
CA VAL A 61 3.18 -4.39 13.37
C VAL A 61 4.55 -4.25 14.00
N ASP A 62 4.85 -5.11 14.95
CA ASP A 62 6.13 -5.22 15.63
C ASP A 62 6.53 -6.69 15.84
N SER A 63 7.66 -6.93 16.51
CA SER A 63 8.15 -8.29 16.75
C SER A 63 7.26 -9.15 17.65
N LYS A 64 6.30 -8.56 18.38
CA LYS A 64 5.42 -9.28 19.31
C LYS A 64 4.15 -9.76 18.62
N ASN A 65 3.67 -9.02 17.60
CA ASN A 65 2.40 -9.30 16.93
C ASN A 65 2.57 -9.74 15.46
N ALA A 66 3.78 -9.61 14.89
CA ALA A 66 4.03 -9.94 13.48
C ALA A 66 3.61 -11.38 13.12
N ALA A 67 3.84 -12.34 14.00
CA ALA A 67 3.48 -13.74 13.75
C ALA A 67 1.97 -13.97 13.52
N GLN A 68 1.13 -13.09 14.05
CA GLN A 68 -0.34 -13.16 13.91
C GLN A 68 -0.88 -12.29 12.78
N LEU A 69 -0.21 -11.18 12.48
CA LEU A 69 -0.70 -10.16 11.57
C LEU A 69 -0.10 -10.24 10.16
N GLN A 70 1.12 -10.78 10.04
CA GLN A 70 1.83 -10.81 8.78
C GLN A 70 1.33 -11.94 7.89
N VAL A 71 0.85 -11.58 6.71
CA VAL A 71 0.41 -12.52 5.66
C VAL A 71 1.36 -12.56 4.46
N GLY A 72 2.42 -11.76 4.51
CA GLY A 72 3.44 -11.62 3.47
C GLY A 72 4.43 -10.52 3.81
N TYR A 73 5.19 -10.09 2.84
CA TYR A 73 6.23 -9.06 3.00
C TYR A 73 6.50 -8.33 1.69
N THR A 74 7.01 -7.10 1.80
CA THR A 74 7.52 -6.33 0.66
C THR A 74 8.93 -6.79 0.30
N GLY A 75 9.37 -6.48 -0.93
CA GLY A 75 10.73 -6.80 -1.38
C GLY A 75 11.78 -5.81 -0.87
N GLU A 76 13.04 -6.10 -1.22
CA GLU A 76 14.19 -5.25 -0.91
C GLU A 76 14.26 -3.98 -1.75
N ASN A 77 13.62 -3.99 -2.92
CA ASN A 77 13.65 -2.84 -3.83
C ASN A 77 12.38 -2.02 -3.69
N CYS A 78 12.57 -0.72 -3.56
CA CYS A 78 11.53 0.27 -3.57
C CYS A 78 11.93 1.35 -4.58
N ASP A 79 11.19 1.44 -5.68
CA ASP A 79 11.45 2.34 -6.79
C ASP A 79 10.32 3.37 -6.92
N THR A 80 10.52 4.35 -7.78
CA THR A 80 9.52 5.35 -8.14
C THR A 80 9.22 5.32 -9.62
N ASP A 81 7.98 5.60 -9.99
CA ASP A 81 7.53 5.77 -11.37
C ASP A 81 6.52 6.91 -11.42
N GLY A 82 6.96 8.08 -11.90
CA GLY A 82 6.21 9.32 -11.78
C GLY A 82 5.92 9.63 -10.31
N ASP A 83 4.65 9.76 -9.96
CA ASP A 83 4.21 10.01 -8.58
C ASP A 83 4.02 8.73 -7.75
N ASN A 84 4.27 7.56 -8.32
CA ASN A 84 4.02 6.27 -7.68
C ASN A 84 5.24 5.73 -6.95
N ILE A 85 4.99 5.02 -5.84
CA ILE A 85 5.96 4.14 -5.18
C ILE A 85 5.69 2.72 -5.65
N ILE A 86 6.72 2.07 -6.17
CA ILE A 86 6.67 0.71 -6.69
C ILE A 86 7.52 -0.22 -5.84
N THR A 87 6.99 -1.36 -5.46
CA THR A 87 7.75 -2.43 -4.81
C THR A 87 7.28 -3.79 -5.30
N THR A 88 7.99 -4.83 -4.92
CA THR A 88 7.52 -6.21 -5.06
C THR A 88 6.90 -6.66 -3.74
N ILE A 89 5.80 -7.41 -3.79
CA ILE A 89 5.28 -8.08 -2.60
C ILE A 89 5.18 -9.58 -2.82
N THR A 90 5.27 -10.32 -1.72
CA THR A 90 5.01 -11.75 -1.67
C THR A 90 3.96 -11.99 -0.60
N VAL A 91 2.80 -12.54 -0.98
CA VAL A 91 1.74 -12.98 -0.07
C VAL A 91 1.82 -14.49 0.06
N THR A 92 1.83 -14.98 1.30
CA THR A 92 2.07 -16.39 1.63
C THR A 92 0.84 -17.10 2.19
N HIS A 93 -0.17 -16.36 2.68
CA HIS A 93 -1.39 -16.92 3.26
C HIS A 93 -2.46 -17.17 2.18
N GLN A 94 -2.94 -18.39 2.10
CA GLN A 94 -3.82 -18.85 1.01
C GLN A 94 -5.14 -18.08 0.95
N ASP A 95 -5.78 -17.82 2.08
CA ASP A 95 -7.04 -17.07 2.14
C ASP A 95 -6.93 -15.63 1.64
N VAL A 96 -5.79 -14.96 1.89
CA VAL A 96 -5.53 -13.62 1.36
C VAL A 96 -5.22 -13.68 -0.14
N ILE A 97 -4.47 -14.69 -0.58
CA ILE A 97 -4.24 -14.95 -2.00
C ILE A 97 -5.56 -15.12 -2.74
N ASP A 98 -6.48 -15.90 -2.19
CA ASP A 98 -7.81 -16.14 -2.78
C ASP A 98 -8.67 -14.88 -2.84
N LYS A 99 -8.62 -14.01 -1.80
CA LYS A 99 -9.28 -12.69 -1.81
C LYS A 99 -8.74 -11.80 -2.93
N ILE A 100 -7.42 -11.80 -3.14
CA ILE A 100 -6.77 -11.02 -4.20
C ILE A 100 -7.15 -11.54 -5.58
N LEU A 101 -7.02 -12.85 -5.80
CA LEU A 101 -7.29 -13.47 -7.10
C LEU A 101 -8.76 -13.44 -7.49
N SER A 102 -9.68 -13.51 -6.53
CA SER A 102 -11.12 -13.36 -6.78
C SER A 102 -11.55 -11.89 -7.01
N GLY A 103 -10.64 -10.93 -6.80
CA GLY A 103 -10.95 -9.51 -6.91
C GLY A 103 -11.70 -8.93 -5.72
N LYS A 104 -11.87 -9.72 -4.64
CA LYS A 104 -12.57 -9.27 -3.43
C LYS A 104 -11.77 -8.21 -2.67
N LYS A 105 -10.43 -8.36 -2.62
CA LYS A 105 -9.50 -7.44 -1.96
C LYS A 105 -8.26 -7.27 -2.83
N VAL A 106 -8.11 -6.16 -3.51
CA VAL A 106 -7.01 -5.95 -4.47
C VAL A 106 -6.27 -4.63 -4.28
N GLU A 107 -6.84 -3.71 -3.50
CA GLU A 107 -6.21 -2.42 -3.25
C GLU A 107 -5.20 -2.52 -2.12
N LEU A 108 -4.23 -1.62 -2.13
CA LEU A 108 -3.15 -1.56 -1.16
C LEU A 108 -3.18 -0.25 -0.40
N SER A 109 -2.83 -0.30 0.87
CA SER A 109 -2.77 0.88 1.73
C SER A 109 -1.59 0.77 2.69
N LEU A 110 -0.69 1.75 2.68
CA LEU A 110 0.43 1.82 3.61
C LEU A 110 -0.02 2.31 4.98
N GLY A 111 0.43 1.62 6.02
CA GLY A 111 0.42 2.10 7.40
C GLY A 111 1.78 2.69 7.75
N TYR A 112 1.81 3.93 8.28
CA TYR A 112 3.05 4.66 8.50
C TYR A 112 2.90 5.75 9.55
N GLU A 113 4.02 6.17 10.11
CA GLU A 113 4.12 7.35 10.97
C GLU A 113 4.57 8.55 10.15
N VAL A 114 4.09 9.73 10.53
CA VAL A 114 4.48 11.01 9.94
C VAL A 114 4.55 12.10 10.99
N THR A 115 5.33 13.12 10.69
CA THR A 115 5.20 14.43 11.33
C THR A 115 4.32 15.32 10.45
N LEU A 116 3.23 15.86 11.00
CA LEU A 116 2.38 16.80 10.29
C LEU A 116 2.86 18.23 10.53
N VAL A 117 3.18 18.92 9.45
CA VAL A 117 3.49 20.36 9.47
C VAL A 117 2.25 21.12 9.01
N LYS A 118 1.71 21.97 9.87
CA LYS A 118 0.58 22.85 9.51
C LYS A 118 1.05 23.92 8.53
N LYS A 119 0.70 23.73 7.28
CA LYS A 119 1.02 24.64 6.19
C LYS A 119 0.02 24.42 5.08
N SER A 120 -0.86 25.38 4.87
CA SER A 120 -1.84 25.34 3.78
C SER A 120 -1.21 25.77 2.46
N GLY A 121 -1.72 25.24 1.38
CA GLY A 121 -1.28 25.58 0.04
C GLY A 121 -2.10 24.85 -1.02
N ASN A 122 -1.62 24.89 -2.26
CA ASN A 122 -2.19 24.18 -3.40
C ASN A 122 -1.09 23.36 -4.09
N TYR A 123 -1.38 22.12 -4.38
CA TYR A 123 -0.50 21.21 -5.10
C TYR A 123 -1.31 20.49 -6.18
N ASP A 124 -0.90 20.63 -7.43
CA ASP A 124 -1.55 20.02 -8.60
C ASP A 124 -3.07 20.29 -8.66
N ASN A 125 -3.45 21.55 -8.42
CA ASN A 125 -4.84 22.04 -8.35
C ASN A 125 -5.68 21.49 -7.17
N GLU A 126 -5.06 20.86 -6.18
CA GLU A 126 -5.70 20.40 -4.95
C GLU A 126 -5.20 21.23 -3.76
N ASP A 127 -6.13 21.75 -2.96
CA ASP A 127 -5.80 22.47 -1.73
C ASP A 127 -5.46 21.49 -0.61
N TYR A 128 -4.47 21.85 0.20
CA TYR A 128 -4.09 21.08 1.38
C TYR A 128 -3.93 21.98 2.62
N ASP A 129 -4.04 21.37 3.80
CA ASP A 129 -3.96 22.03 5.10
C ASP A 129 -2.64 21.71 5.83
N TYR A 130 -2.07 20.54 5.57
CA TYR A 130 -0.86 20.02 6.22
C TYR A 130 0.06 19.38 5.19
N ILE A 131 1.35 19.34 5.54
CA ILE A 131 2.36 18.56 4.80
C ILE A 131 2.82 17.40 5.69
N GLN A 132 2.87 16.20 5.12
CA GLN A 132 3.47 15.03 5.75
C GLN A 132 4.98 15.06 5.58
N THR A 133 5.72 14.95 6.68
CA THR A 133 7.19 14.89 6.72
C THR A 133 7.65 13.72 7.58
N ASN A 134 8.92 13.32 7.46
CA ASN A 134 9.50 12.21 8.23
C ASN A 134 8.66 10.94 8.15
N ILE A 135 8.34 10.52 6.93
CA ILE A 135 7.50 9.35 6.69
C ILE A 135 8.27 8.06 7.00
N VAL A 136 7.74 7.24 7.90
CA VAL A 136 8.31 5.94 8.30
C VAL A 136 7.25 4.86 8.08
N TYR A 137 7.44 4.01 7.09
CA TYR A 137 6.50 2.94 6.77
C TYR A 137 6.63 1.78 7.74
N ASN A 138 5.49 1.18 8.12
CA ASN A 138 5.41 0.07 9.07
C ASN A 138 4.86 -1.21 8.44
N HIS A 139 3.78 -1.12 7.67
CA HIS A 139 3.15 -2.26 7.01
C HIS A 139 2.46 -1.85 5.71
N LEU A 140 2.21 -2.82 4.85
CA LEU A 140 1.41 -2.67 3.64
C LEU A 140 0.16 -3.55 3.76
N ALA A 141 -1.01 -2.94 3.91
CA ALA A 141 -2.27 -3.65 4.05
C ALA A 141 -2.90 -3.96 2.69
N VAL A 142 -3.42 -5.18 2.53
CA VAL A 142 -4.35 -5.55 1.46
C VAL A 142 -5.75 -5.22 1.92
N VAL A 143 -6.44 -4.33 1.22
CA VAL A 143 -7.71 -3.73 1.66
C VAL A 143 -8.78 -3.78 0.55
N ASP A 144 -10.04 -3.61 0.94
CA ASP A 144 -11.13 -3.47 -0.03
C ASP A 144 -11.04 -2.14 -0.76
N LYS A 145 -10.67 -1.06 -0.04
CA LYS A 145 -10.52 0.30 -0.58
C LYS A 145 -9.33 1.00 0.09
N GLY A 146 -8.32 1.32 -0.71
CA GLY A 146 -7.11 2.02 -0.27
C GLY A 146 -7.18 3.54 -0.45
N ARG A 147 -6.49 4.31 0.39
CA ARG A 147 -6.41 5.78 0.28
C ARG A 147 -5.74 6.25 -1.01
N ALA A 148 -4.72 5.55 -1.47
CA ALA A 148 -4.03 5.89 -2.71
C ALA A 148 -4.88 5.61 -3.97
N GLY A 149 -6.10 5.08 -3.79
CA GLY A 149 -7.06 4.77 -4.84
C GLY A 149 -6.72 3.50 -5.61
N ARG A 150 -7.51 3.23 -6.65
CA ARG A 150 -7.43 2.00 -7.45
C ARG A 150 -6.09 1.74 -8.15
N ASN A 151 -5.20 2.72 -8.22
CA ASN A 151 -3.87 2.55 -8.80
C ASN A 151 -2.90 1.86 -7.86
N ALA A 152 -3.08 1.99 -6.53
CA ALA A 152 -2.34 1.23 -5.52
C ALA A 152 -2.93 -0.17 -5.37
N ARG A 153 -2.49 -1.10 -6.21
CA ARG A 153 -2.99 -2.46 -6.25
C ARG A 153 -1.99 -3.43 -6.87
N PHE A 154 -2.30 -4.70 -6.80
CA PHE A 154 -1.64 -5.71 -7.63
C PHE A 154 -1.84 -5.39 -9.10
N ARG A 155 -0.76 -5.31 -9.85
CA ARG A 155 -0.77 -5.32 -11.30
C ARG A 155 -0.40 -6.73 -11.76
N PHE A 156 -1.35 -7.39 -12.40
CA PHE A 156 -1.06 -8.61 -13.13
C PHE A 156 -0.62 -8.19 -14.53
N ASP A 157 0.64 -8.37 -14.88
CA ASP A 157 1.21 -7.96 -16.16
C ASP A 157 0.63 -8.70 -17.38
N ASN A 158 -0.29 -9.66 -17.14
CA ASN A 158 -1.03 -10.35 -18.19
C ASN A 158 -2.51 -10.50 -17.83
N ALA A 159 -3.35 -9.70 -18.45
CA ALA A 159 -4.80 -9.92 -18.46
C ALA A 159 -5.20 -11.33 -18.95
N ALA A 160 -4.30 -12.03 -19.65
CA ALA A 160 -4.45 -13.42 -20.10
C ALA A 160 -4.37 -14.44 -18.95
N GLU A 161 -3.53 -14.18 -17.92
CA GLU A 161 -3.45 -15.08 -16.74
C GLU A 161 -4.69 -15.02 -15.87
N LEU A 162 -5.30 -13.81 -15.70
CA LEU A 162 -6.58 -13.66 -15.01
C LEU A 162 -7.74 -14.40 -15.71
N LYS A 163 -7.75 -14.39 -17.06
CA LYS A 163 -8.74 -15.15 -17.83
C LYS A 163 -8.56 -16.66 -17.72
N THR A 164 -7.33 -17.13 -17.61
CA THR A 164 -7.02 -18.56 -17.47
C THR A 164 -7.38 -19.08 -16.08
N ILE A 165 -7.23 -18.28 -15.03
CA ILE A 165 -7.62 -18.64 -13.66
C ILE A 165 -9.15 -18.70 -13.56
N ASN A 166 -9.87 -17.71 -14.08
CA ASN A 166 -11.34 -17.68 -14.05
C ASN A 166 -11.99 -18.76 -14.91
N ASN A 167 -11.31 -19.29 -15.94
CA ASN A 167 -11.82 -20.38 -16.77
C ASN A 167 -11.53 -21.77 -16.20
N LYS A 168 -10.59 -21.92 -15.26
CA LYS A 168 -10.31 -23.22 -14.60
C LYS A 168 -11.26 -23.51 -13.43
N GLU A 169 -11.94 -22.51 -12.90
CA GLU A 169 -12.93 -22.67 -11.82
C GLU A 169 -14.36 -22.91 -12.35
N LYS A 170 -14.56 -22.99 -13.67
CA LYS A 170 -15.86 -23.23 -14.31
C LYS A 170 -16.00 -24.62 -14.94
N VAL A 171 -15.17 -25.59 -14.52
CA VAL A 171 -15.33 -26.98 -14.93
C VAL A 171 -15.56 -27.89 -13.72
#